data_172fca24573ac2bed4f545dd3c42b628
#
_entry.id   172fca24573ac2bed4f545dd3c42b628
#
_cell.length_a   1.000
_cell.length_b   1.000
_cell.length_c   1.000
_cell.angle_alpha   90.00
_cell.angle_beta   90.00
_cell.angle_gamma   90.00
#
_symmetry.space_group_name_H-M   'P 1'
#
loop_
_entity.id
_entity.type
_entity.pdbx_description
1 polymer ?
#
loop_
_entity_poly.entity_id
_entity_poly.type
_entity_poly.pdbx_seq_one_letter_code
_entity_poly.pdbx_strand_id
1 'polypeptide(L)'
;VLSIGSNVGDRLGYLRGCLDRLGKVVRAVSGVYETAPWGGVPQDQFLNAVLLVDDPAADAQEWLRRAQCCEAAAQRTRTQRWGPRTLDVDVIDVEQSRRDDPQLTLPHPRAHQRAFVLVPWLEVAPDAVLAGHGAVADLVAALPAEDRRGVQRRDDLRLASP
;
A
#
# COMPACT_ATOMS: atom_id res chain seq x y z
N VAL A 1 -4.46 -2.94 7.33
CA VAL A 1 -3.52 -2.03 6.65
C VAL A 1 -3.53 -2.32 5.15
N LEU A 2 -3.75 -1.30 4.35
CA LEU A 2 -3.70 -1.39 2.89
C LEU A 2 -2.54 -0.54 2.36
N SER A 3 -1.82 -1.04 1.36
CA SER A 3 -0.87 -0.26 0.58
C SER A 3 -1.47 0.01 -0.79
N ILE A 4 -1.46 1.27 -1.22
CA ILE A 4 -1.98 1.68 -2.52
C ILE A 4 -0.86 2.28 -3.37
N GLY A 5 -0.85 1.99 -4.66
CA GLY A 5 0.17 2.47 -5.58
C GLY A 5 -0.33 2.64 -7.01
N SER A 6 0.25 3.60 -7.74
CA SER A 6 -0.06 3.86 -9.14
C SER A 6 1.16 4.40 -9.87
N ASN A 7 1.39 3.95 -11.11
CA ASN A 7 2.48 4.48 -11.95
C ASN A 7 2.09 4.76 -13.41
N VAL A 8 0.80 4.72 -13.74
CA VAL A 8 0.29 4.99 -15.09
C VAL A 8 -0.88 5.96 -15.05
N GLY A 9 -0.92 6.89 -15.99
CA GLY A 9 -2.03 7.83 -16.15
C GLY A 9 -2.13 8.85 -15.01
N ASP A 10 -3.34 9.16 -14.60
CA ASP A 10 -3.58 10.07 -13.47
C ASP A 10 -3.34 9.35 -12.13
N ARG A 11 -2.06 9.13 -11.81
CA ARG A 11 -1.61 8.41 -10.62
C ARG A 11 -2.28 8.90 -9.33
N LEU A 12 -2.32 10.21 -9.12
CA LEU A 12 -2.91 10.82 -7.93
C LEU A 12 -4.44 10.67 -7.92
N GLY A 13 -5.08 10.84 -9.07
CA GLY A 13 -6.53 10.65 -9.22
C GLY A 13 -6.95 9.22 -8.91
N TYR A 14 -6.18 8.21 -9.31
CA TYR A 14 -6.46 6.81 -8.96
C TYR A 14 -6.33 6.53 -7.47
N LEU A 15 -5.32 7.09 -6.80
CA LEU A 15 -5.18 6.95 -5.35
C LEU A 15 -6.35 7.63 -4.61
N ARG A 16 -6.77 8.84 -5.04
CA ARG A 16 -7.94 9.53 -4.49
C ARG A 16 -9.23 8.74 -4.71
N GLY A 17 -9.45 8.22 -5.90
CA GLY A 17 -10.60 7.38 -6.21
C GLY A 17 -10.68 6.11 -5.35
N CYS A 18 -9.54 5.55 -4.95
CA CYS A 18 -9.50 4.45 -3.98
C CYS A 18 -10.00 4.91 -2.61
N LEU A 19 -9.53 6.05 -2.10
CA LEU A 19 -9.99 6.62 -0.83
C LEU A 19 -11.50 6.91 -0.85
N ASP A 20 -11.99 7.55 -1.90
CA ASP A 20 -13.41 7.90 -2.05
C ASP A 20 -14.29 6.64 -2.02
N ARG A 21 -13.82 5.56 -2.66
CA ARG A 21 -14.54 4.28 -2.69
C ARG A 21 -14.54 3.56 -1.35
N LEU A 22 -13.43 3.60 -0.62
CA LEU A 22 -13.35 3.05 0.74
C LEU A 22 -14.14 3.91 1.73
N GLY A 23 -14.12 5.21 1.57
CA GLY A 23 -14.95 6.15 2.32
C GLY A 23 -14.70 6.08 3.83
N LYS A 24 -15.77 5.95 4.60
CA LYS A 24 -15.75 6.07 6.07
C LYS A 24 -14.95 5.00 6.82
N VAL A 25 -14.55 3.93 6.15
CA VAL A 25 -13.73 2.89 6.79
C VAL A 25 -12.25 3.28 6.86
N VAL A 26 -11.82 4.31 6.14
CA VAL A 26 -10.46 4.86 6.22
C VAL A 26 -10.32 5.67 7.51
N ARG A 27 -9.37 5.30 8.36
CA ARG A 27 -9.10 5.95 9.66
C ARG A 27 -7.88 6.87 9.60
N ALA A 28 -6.86 6.49 8.83
CA ALA A 28 -5.70 7.32 8.60
C ALA A 28 -5.12 7.09 7.21
N VAL A 29 -4.48 8.12 6.68
CA VAL A 29 -3.85 8.12 5.36
C VAL A 29 -2.46 8.72 5.52
N SER A 30 -1.44 8.03 5.03
CA SER A 30 -0.08 8.58 4.98
C SER A 30 0.04 9.71 3.97
N GLY A 31 1.16 10.42 3.99
CA GLY A 31 1.59 11.23 2.85
C GLY A 31 1.71 10.41 1.58
N VAL A 32 1.85 11.11 0.45
CA VAL A 32 2.17 10.50 -0.84
C VAL A 32 3.68 10.34 -0.96
N TYR A 33 4.14 9.18 -1.38
CA TYR A 33 5.55 8.90 -1.60
C TYR A 33 5.81 8.49 -3.06
N GLU A 34 6.84 9.05 -3.66
CA GLU A 34 7.28 8.67 -5.00
C GLU A 34 8.45 7.69 -4.90
N THR A 35 8.37 6.59 -5.65
CA THR A 35 9.36 5.52 -5.59
C THR A 35 9.67 4.96 -6.96
N ALA A 36 10.92 4.49 -7.15
CA ALA A 36 11.27 3.71 -8.32
C ALA A 36 10.48 2.38 -8.36
N PRO A 37 10.23 1.81 -9.56
CA PRO A 37 9.59 0.50 -9.69
C PRO A 37 10.39 -0.58 -8.98
N TRP A 38 9.69 -1.43 -8.23
CA TRP A 38 10.29 -2.61 -7.60
C TRP A 38 10.17 -3.82 -8.54
N GLY A 39 11.26 -4.58 -8.72
CA GLY A 39 11.26 -5.82 -9.51
C GLY A 39 11.93 -5.76 -10.89
N GLY A 40 12.65 -4.68 -11.23
CA GLY A 40 13.58 -4.65 -12.36
C GLY A 40 12.94 -4.50 -13.76
N VAL A 41 11.62 -4.26 -13.85
CA VAL A 41 10.97 -3.94 -15.12
C VAL A 41 11.03 -2.42 -15.34
N PRO A 42 11.60 -1.92 -16.47
CA PRO A 42 11.62 -0.50 -16.78
C PRO A 42 10.20 0.05 -16.91
N GLN A 43 9.85 1.03 -16.08
CA GLN A 43 8.54 1.68 -16.06
C GLN A 43 8.62 2.99 -15.26
N ASP A 44 7.57 3.82 -15.32
CA ASP A 44 7.50 5.07 -14.60
C ASP A 44 7.46 4.88 -13.07
N GLN A 45 7.86 5.92 -12.35
CA GLN A 45 7.83 5.93 -10.88
C GLN A 45 6.42 5.79 -10.33
N PHE A 46 6.30 5.09 -9.23
CA PHE A 46 5.05 4.96 -8.49
C PHE A 46 4.80 6.15 -7.57
N LEU A 47 3.53 6.51 -7.41
CA LEU A 47 3.04 7.18 -6.23
C LEU A 47 2.44 6.12 -5.31
N ASN A 48 2.86 6.10 -4.05
CA ASN A 48 2.42 5.14 -3.05
C ASN A 48 1.90 5.85 -1.80
N ALA A 49 0.98 5.20 -1.11
CA ALA A 49 0.53 5.57 0.22
C ALA A 49 0.08 4.35 1.01
N VAL A 50 -0.03 4.50 2.33
CA VAL A 50 -0.61 3.48 3.22
C VAL A 50 -1.87 4.02 3.88
N LEU A 51 -2.88 3.16 3.97
CA LEU A 51 -4.15 3.43 4.60
C LEU A 51 -4.32 2.54 5.83
N LEU A 52 -4.69 3.12 6.94
CA LEU A 52 -5.28 2.38 8.04
C LEU A 52 -6.80 2.35 7.85
N VAL A 53 -7.37 1.17 7.83
CA VAL A 53 -8.80 0.96 7.61
C VAL A 53 -9.39 0.15 8.77
N ASP A 54 -10.65 0.44 9.10
CA ASP A 54 -11.35 -0.23 10.18
C ASP A 54 -12.82 -0.38 9.84
N ASP A 55 -13.27 -1.63 9.83
CA ASP A 55 -14.66 -2.04 9.72
C ASP A 55 -14.84 -3.35 10.48
N PRO A 56 -15.51 -3.34 11.65
CA PRO A 56 -15.71 -4.54 12.46
C PRO A 56 -16.48 -5.67 11.76
N ALA A 57 -17.18 -5.36 10.66
CA ALA A 57 -17.92 -6.36 9.87
C ALA A 57 -17.07 -6.97 8.74
N ALA A 58 -15.84 -6.48 8.52
CA ALA A 58 -15.00 -6.91 7.42
C ALA A 58 -13.89 -7.86 7.89
N ASP A 59 -13.92 -9.08 7.42
CA ASP A 59 -12.82 -10.02 7.57
C ASP A 59 -11.74 -9.82 6.48
N ALA A 60 -10.68 -10.62 6.51
CA ALA A 60 -9.58 -10.55 5.56
C ALA A 60 -10.05 -10.75 4.10
N GLN A 61 -11.04 -11.60 3.87
CA GLN A 61 -11.56 -11.84 2.52
C GLN A 61 -12.36 -10.64 2.00
N GLU A 62 -13.10 -9.99 2.87
CA GLU A 62 -13.82 -8.76 2.52
C GLU A 62 -12.85 -7.61 2.20
N TRP A 63 -11.74 -7.48 2.93
CA TRP A 63 -10.70 -6.51 2.59
C TRP A 63 -10.06 -6.79 1.23
N LEU A 64 -9.79 -8.05 0.90
CA LEU A 64 -9.32 -8.43 -0.44
C LEU A 64 -10.34 -8.05 -1.51
N ARG A 65 -11.62 -8.34 -1.29
CA ARG A 65 -12.69 -8.00 -2.23
C ARG A 65 -12.79 -6.47 -2.45
N ARG A 66 -12.70 -5.67 -1.39
CA ARG A 66 -12.70 -4.20 -1.48
C ARG A 66 -11.48 -3.68 -2.26
N ALA A 67 -10.31 -4.23 -2.00
CA ALA A 67 -9.08 -3.92 -2.74
C ALA A 67 -9.28 -4.17 -4.25
N GLN A 68 -9.77 -5.34 -4.62
CA GLN A 68 -10.05 -5.71 -6.01
C GLN A 68 -11.12 -4.81 -6.65
N CYS A 69 -12.15 -4.40 -5.91
CA CYS A 69 -13.15 -3.45 -6.39
C CYS A 69 -12.54 -2.07 -6.68
N CYS A 70 -11.59 -1.59 -5.87
CA CYS A 70 -10.87 -0.35 -6.14
C CYS A 70 -10.03 -0.46 -7.42
N GLU A 71 -9.29 -1.56 -7.58
CA GLU A 71 -8.49 -1.82 -8.78
C GLU A 71 -9.37 -1.91 -10.05
N ALA A 72 -10.48 -2.61 -9.98
CA ALA A 72 -11.43 -2.73 -11.09
C ALA A 72 -12.02 -1.37 -11.49
N ALA A 73 -12.34 -0.52 -10.52
CA ALA A 73 -12.85 0.83 -10.77
C ALA A 73 -11.79 1.74 -11.44
N ALA A 74 -10.51 1.51 -11.17
CA ALA A 74 -9.39 2.17 -11.83
C ALA A 74 -9.06 1.53 -13.20
N GLN A 75 -9.90 0.66 -13.71
CA GLN A 75 -9.72 -0.05 -15.00
C GLN A 75 -8.36 -0.77 -15.09
N ARG A 76 -7.91 -1.35 -13.97
CA ARG A 76 -6.65 -2.08 -13.95
C ARG A 76 -6.70 -3.28 -14.92
N THR A 77 -5.81 -3.29 -15.89
CA THR A 77 -5.56 -4.44 -16.78
C THR A 77 -4.25 -5.11 -16.39
N ARG A 78 -4.27 -6.43 -16.18
CA ARG A 78 -3.07 -7.22 -15.89
C ARG A 78 -2.49 -7.74 -17.20
N THR A 79 -1.62 -6.98 -17.83
CA THR A 79 -0.95 -7.38 -19.09
C THR A 79 0.36 -8.13 -18.83
N GLN A 80 1.05 -7.82 -17.74
CA GLN A 80 2.35 -8.39 -17.40
C GLN A 80 2.56 -8.47 -15.88
N ARG A 81 3.23 -9.52 -15.41
CA ARG A 81 3.68 -9.60 -14.00
C ARG A 81 4.69 -8.48 -13.73
N TRP A 82 4.49 -7.71 -12.65
CA TRP A 82 5.31 -6.54 -12.28
C TRP A 82 5.25 -5.37 -13.27
N GLY A 83 4.31 -5.39 -14.22
CA GLY A 83 4.12 -4.33 -15.21
C GLY A 83 3.48 -3.06 -14.64
N PRO A 84 3.38 -2.02 -15.50
CA PRO A 84 2.70 -0.77 -15.18
C PRO A 84 1.24 -1.00 -14.79
N ARG A 85 0.71 -0.18 -13.86
CA ARG A 85 -0.66 -0.32 -13.37
C ARG A 85 -1.28 1.01 -12.97
N THR A 86 -2.56 1.16 -13.30
CA THR A 86 -3.36 2.33 -12.92
C THR A 86 -3.54 2.41 -11.42
N LEU A 87 -3.88 1.28 -10.77
CA LEU A 87 -3.98 1.16 -9.32
C LEU A 87 -3.57 -0.24 -8.88
N ASP A 88 -2.81 -0.31 -7.80
CA ASP A 88 -2.47 -1.52 -7.06
C ASP A 88 -2.94 -1.34 -5.63
N VAL A 89 -3.65 -2.31 -5.07
CA VAL A 89 -4.12 -2.29 -3.69
C VAL A 89 -3.76 -3.61 -3.04
N ASP A 90 -2.69 -3.59 -2.23
CA ASP A 90 -2.23 -4.74 -1.48
C ASP A 90 -2.83 -4.72 -0.06
N VAL A 91 -3.43 -5.83 0.37
CA VAL A 91 -3.78 -6.06 1.78
C VAL A 91 -2.51 -6.49 2.50
N ILE A 92 -2.00 -5.63 3.38
CA ILE A 92 -0.71 -5.83 4.06
C ILE A 92 -0.85 -6.64 5.33
N ASP A 93 -1.78 -6.23 6.19
CA ASP A 93 -2.05 -6.87 7.46
C ASP A 93 -3.51 -6.67 7.86
N VAL A 94 -4.11 -7.68 8.49
CA VAL A 94 -5.46 -7.62 9.05
C VAL A 94 -5.41 -8.15 10.49
N GLU A 95 -5.48 -7.24 11.48
CA GLU A 95 -5.49 -7.56 12.92
C GLU A 95 -4.38 -8.54 13.35
N GLN A 96 -3.19 -8.40 12.74
CA GLN A 96 -2.05 -9.30 12.94
C GLN A 96 -2.37 -10.78 12.67
N SER A 97 -3.41 -11.04 11.88
CA SER A 97 -3.81 -12.39 11.49
C SER A 97 -2.75 -13.04 10.62
N ARG A 98 -2.66 -14.36 10.73
CA ARG A 98 -1.81 -15.17 9.84
C ARG A 98 -2.70 -16.01 8.93
N ARG A 99 -2.46 -15.90 7.65
CA ARG A 99 -3.19 -16.63 6.63
C ARG A 99 -2.23 -17.05 5.53
N ASP A 100 -2.29 -18.31 5.14
CA ASP A 100 -1.49 -18.86 4.06
C ASP A 100 -2.41 -19.58 3.08
N ASP A 101 -3.02 -18.81 2.19
CA ASP A 101 -3.81 -19.37 1.09
C ASP A 101 -3.42 -18.71 -0.25
N PRO A 102 -3.68 -19.39 -1.39
CA PRO A 102 -3.25 -18.91 -2.71
C PRO A 102 -3.83 -17.55 -3.12
N GLN A 103 -4.96 -17.15 -2.54
CA GLN A 103 -5.62 -15.90 -2.87
C GLN A 103 -5.19 -14.75 -1.97
N LEU A 104 -4.87 -15.04 -0.70
CA LEU A 104 -4.52 -14.04 0.29
C LEU A 104 -3.59 -14.63 1.35
N THR A 105 -2.32 -14.24 1.30
CA THR A 105 -1.35 -14.53 2.34
C THR A 105 -1.22 -13.31 3.26
N LEU A 106 -1.39 -13.52 4.58
CA LEU A 106 -1.24 -12.49 5.60
C LEU A 106 -0.26 -12.90 6.71
N PRO A 107 0.59 -11.98 7.15
CA PRO A 107 0.81 -10.67 6.54
C PRO A 107 1.32 -10.81 5.11
N HIS A 108 1.21 -9.74 4.32
CA HIS A 108 1.69 -9.77 2.93
C HIS A 108 3.16 -10.26 2.89
N PRO A 109 3.49 -11.31 2.10
CA PRO A 109 4.74 -12.07 2.25
C PRO A 109 6.02 -11.26 2.02
N ARG A 110 5.91 -10.08 1.37
CA ARG A 110 7.05 -9.21 1.07
C ARG A 110 6.97 -7.85 1.77
N ALA A 111 5.98 -7.61 2.63
CA ALA A 111 5.81 -6.31 3.28
C ALA A 111 7.05 -5.89 4.06
N HIS A 112 7.67 -6.82 4.79
CA HIS A 112 8.87 -6.60 5.61
C HIS A 112 10.13 -6.16 4.82
N GLN A 113 10.11 -6.26 3.50
CA GLN A 113 11.23 -5.90 2.60
C GLN A 113 10.93 -4.66 1.74
N ARG A 114 9.71 -4.10 1.83
CA ARG A 114 9.24 -3.03 0.95
C ARG A 114 9.27 -1.68 1.65
N ALA A 115 10.28 -0.88 1.37
CA ALA A 115 10.40 0.47 1.93
C ALA A 115 9.16 1.34 1.64
N PHE A 116 8.58 1.22 0.43
CA PHE A 116 7.38 1.96 0.03
C PHE A 116 6.09 1.53 0.74
N VAL A 117 6.12 0.45 1.52
CA VAL A 117 5.07 0.03 2.44
C VAL A 117 5.40 0.48 3.86
N LEU A 118 6.61 0.12 4.33
CA LEU A 118 6.99 0.30 5.75
C LEU A 118 7.14 1.77 6.14
N VAL A 119 7.75 2.60 5.27
CA VAL A 119 7.97 4.03 5.56
C VAL A 119 6.65 4.79 5.71
N PRO A 120 5.70 4.74 4.76
CA PRO A 120 4.41 5.40 4.94
C PRO A 120 3.55 4.75 6.03
N TRP A 121 3.70 3.45 6.31
CA TRP A 121 3.00 2.82 7.44
C TRP A 121 3.49 3.37 8.78
N LEU A 122 4.80 3.48 8.95
CA LEU A 122 5.39 4.04 10.18
C LEU A 122 4.94 5.50 10.43
N GLU A 123 4.72 6.29 9.38
CA GLU A 123 4.20 7.66 9.49
C GLU A 123 2.83 7.71 10.20
N VAL A 124 1.92 6.81 9.85
CA VAL A 124 0.53 6.81 10.36
C VAL A 124 0.32 5.93 11.58
N ALA A 125 1.26 5.04 11.88
CA ALA A 125 1.22 4.14 13.03
C ALA A 125 2.64 3.89 13.55
N PRO A 126 3.21 4.82 14.36
CA PRO A 126 4.59 4.69 14.86
C PRO A 126 4.87 3.43 15.68
N ASP A 127 3.85 2.92 16.36
CA ASP A 127 3.94 1.72 17.20
C ASP A 127 3.49 0.44 16.49
N ALA A 128 3.35 0.48 15.15
CA ALA A 128 2.89 -0.67 14.38
C ALA A 128 3.83 -1.87 14.50
N VAL A 129 3.22 -3.05 14.53
CA VAL A 129 3.92 -4.35 14.54
C VAL A 129 3.43 -5.17 13.35
N LEU A 130 4.35 -5.67 12.54
CA LEU A 130 4.03 -6.61 11.46
C LEU A 130 4.11 -8.04 12.00
N ALA A 131 3.01 -8.77 11.92
CA ALA A 131 2.90 -10.12 12.48
C ALA A 131 4.05 -11.04 12.01
N GLY A 132 4.78 -11.63 12.96
CA GLY A 132 5.90 -12.52 12.68
C GLY A 132 7.21 -11.86 12.25
N HIS A 133 7.25 -10.52 12.15
CA HIS A 133 8.44 -9.76 11.75
C HIS A 133 8.88 -8.71 12.78
N GLY A 134 8.01 -8.28 13.69
CA GLY A 134 8.34 -7.33 14.74
C GLY A 134 7.90 -5.88 14.43
N ALA A 135 8.44 -4.92 15.18
CA ALA A 135 8.07 -3.53 15.06
C ALA A 135 8.42 -2.97 13.67
N VAL A 136 7.48 -2.23 13.08
CA VAL A 136 7.68 -1.61 11.76
C VAL A 136 8.85 -0.63 11.80
N ALA A 137 9.07 0.08 12.91
CA ALA A 137 10.21 0.96 13.10
C ALA A 137 11.55 0.23 12.96
N ASP A 138 11.68 -0.96 13.57
CA ASP A 138 12.89 -1.77 13.49
C ASP A 138 13.09 -2.32 12.07
N LEU A 139 12.01 -2.71 11.40
CA LEU A 139 12.07 -3.15 10.00
C LEU A 139 12.54 -2.02 9.08
N VAL A 140 12.03 -0.80 9.25
CA VAL A 140 12.49 0.38 8.50
C VAL A 140 13.98 0.65 8.77
N ALA A 141 14.41 0.57 10.03
CA ALA A 141 15.82 0.78 10.38
C ALA A 141 16.75 -0.28 9.75
N ALA A 142 16.27 -1.51 9.60
CA ALA A 142 17.02 -2.62 9.03
C ALA A 142 17.08 -2.63 7.48
N LEU A 143 16.20 -1.85 6.80
CA LEU A 143 16.24 -1.74 5.34
C LEU A 143 17.57 -1.14 4.86
N PRO A 144 18.05 -1.52 3.65
CA PRO A 144 19.15 -0.85 3.01
C PRO A 144 18.94 0.67 2.95
N ALA A 145 20.00 1.44 3.19
CA ALA A 145 19.90 2.90 3.22
C ALA A 145 19.44 3.49 1.87
N GLU A 146 19.77 2.84 0.77
CA GLU A 146 19.35 3.20 -0.58
C GLU A 146 17.85 3.02 -0.76
N ASP A 147 17.26 1.92 -0.26
CA ASP A 147 15.82 1.66 -0.35
C ASP A 147 15.04 2.72 0.44
N ARG A 148 15.51 3.07 1.64
CA ARG A 148 14.89 4.13 2.44
C ARG A 148 14.96 5.49 1.74
N ARG A 149 16.13 5.85 1.16
CA ARG A 149 16.30 7.10 0.41
C ARG A 149 15.49 7.15 -0.88
N GLY A 150 15.22 5.98 -1.46
CA GLY A 150 14.39 5.85 -2.67
C GLY A 150 12.90 6.12 -2.44
N VAL A 151 12.44 6.20 -1.19
CA VAL A 151 11.06 6.52 -0.83
C VAL A 151 10.98 8.01 -0.53
N GLN A 152 10.62 8.80 -1.55
CA GLN A 152 10.63 10.27 -1.45
C GLN A 152 9.23 10.81 -1.17
N ARG A 153 9.06 11.50 -0.06
CA ARG A 153 7.81 12.16 0.27
C ARG A 153 7.50 13.30 -0.70
N ARG A 154 6.26 13.37 -1.15
CA ARG A 154 5.74 14.39 -2.06
C ARG A 154 4.79 15.32 -1.28
N ASP A 155 5.36 16.32 -0.63
CA ASP A 155 4.57 17.29 0.17
C ASP A 155 3.70 18.23 -0.68
N ASP A 156 3.97 18.28 -1.97
CA ASP A 156 3.17 18.97 -2.99
C ASP A 156 1.89 18.20 -3.39
N LEU A 157 1.79 16.90 -3.05
CA LEU A 157 0.66 16.05 -3.37
C LEU A 157 -0.14 15.68 -2.10
N ARG A 158 -1.46 15.74 -2.18
CA ARG A 158 -2.35 15.39 -1.07
C ARG A 158 -3.44 14.44 -1.54
N LEU A 159 -3.73 13.41 -0.73
CA LEU A 159 -4.79 12.44 -1.03
C LEU A 159 -6.14 12.89 -0.49
N ALA A 160 -6.20 13.39 0.74
CA ALA A 160 -7.41 13.95 1.32
C ALA A 160 -7.44 15.46 1.09
N SER A 161 -8.64 16.01 0.83
CA SER A 161 -8.87 17.45 0.97
C SER A 161 -8.79 17.82 2.45
N PRO A 162 -8.27 19.04 2.78
CA PRO A 162 -8.20 19.53 4.15
C PRO A 162 -9.59 19.65 4.78
#